data_025fc4fc29c0a0493605fd4279794416
#
_entry.id   025fc4fc29c0a0493605fd4279794416
#
_cell.length_a   1.000
_cell.length_b   1.000
_cell.length_c   1.000
_cell.angle_alpha   90.00
_cell.angle_beta   90.00
_cell.angle_gamma   90.00
#
_symmetry.space_group_name_H-M   'P 1'
#
loop_
_entity.id
_entity.type
_entity.pdbx_description
1 polymer ?
#
loop_
_entity_poly.entity_id
_entity_poly.type
_entity_poly.pdbx_seq_one_letter_code
_entity_poly.pdbx_strand_id
1 'polypeptide(L)'
;MANFDRAFIDQVLSSTDIVDIIREKVNLTKNGTNFKGLCPFHNEKTPSFNVSSSKQFYHCFGCGAHGDAIKFLQEHDNLTFIEALTKLAQAAGLELPENTKKNDTHYNLFISNKLAADFYSRSLENNSEAKTYLENRDINQDMIEVFHLGLSNNKWDDLTRLFLKEKVINNAIEAGLVIKSNNKIYDRFRNRIMFPIRNSTGNIIGFGARVYNSDEGAKYLNSPETKLFHKSYELYGLYECKKDIAKEKKVIIVEGYTDVIGLYKSGLRNCVATLGTAFTKHHFNKIKRYTNKIIFCFDGDNAGKSAAWKAITNCLPELKDEVQLSLIFL
;
A
#
# COMPACT_ATOMS: atom_id res chain seq x y z
N MET A 1 18.99 -2.56 -9.97
CA MET A 1 18.98 -2.01 -8.59
C MET A 1 19.57 -0.62 -8.70
N ALA A 2 18.87 0.41 -8.18
CA ALA A 2 19.51 1.71 -8.02
C ALA A 2 20.68 1.52 -7.05
N ASN A 3 21.88 1.58 -7.56
CA ASN A 3 23.08 1.53 -6.75
C ASN A 3 23.34 2.96 -6.28
N PHE A 4 22.85 3.29 -5.09
CA PHE A 4 23.41 4.45 -4.40
C PHE A 4 24.87 4.15 -4.11
N ASP A 5 25.73 5.10 -4.43
CA ASP A 5 27.13 5.04 -4.04
C ASP A 5 27.18 4.95 -2.51
N ARG A 6 28.05 4.09 -2.00
CA ARG A 6 28.26 3.92 -0.55
C ARG A 6 28.58 5.24 0.13
N ALA A 7 29.33 6.11 -0.57
CA ALA A 7 29.64 7.44 -0.08
C ALA A 7 28.38 8.30 0.17
N PHE A 8 27.37 8.22 -0.71
CA PHE A 8 26.11 8.94 -0.53
C PHE A 8 25.29 8.37 0.63
N ILE A 9 25.24 7.04 0.79
CA ILE A 9 24.56 6.40 1.93
C ILE A 9 25.19 6.87 3.25
N ASP A 10 26.52 6.83 3.33
CA ASP A 10 27.28 7.27 4.49
C ASP A 10 27.08 8.76 4.76
N GLN A 11 27.00 9.60 3.72
CA GLN A 11 26.68 11.02 3.82
C GLN A 11 25.28 11.26 4.41
N VAL A 12 24.26 10.56 3.92
CA VAL A 12 22.88 10.66 4.44
C VAL A 12 22.83 10.25 5.90
N LEU A 13 23.43 9.09 6.24
CA LEU A 13 23.46 8.61 7.63
C LEU A 13 24.21 9.55 8.56
N SER A 14 25.32 10.17 8.11
CA SER A 14 26.08 11.13 8.92
C SER A 14 25.38 12.49 9.07
N SER A 15 24.48 12.83 8.15
CA SER A 15 23.70 14.08 8.17
C SER A 15 22.36 13.96 8.89
N THR A 16 22.02 12.78 9.41
CA THR A 16 20.78 12.52 10.14
C THR A 16 21.07 12.06 11.56
N ASP A 17 20.28 12.51 12.54
CA ASP A 17 20.32 11.95 13.90
C ASP A 17 19.22 10.90 14.07
N ILE A 18 19.61 9.66 14.33
CA ILE A 18 18.68 8.55 14.56
C ILE A 18 17.71 8.84 15.72
N VAL A 19 18.15 9.61 16.72
CA VAL A 19 17.30 9.95 17.87
C VAL A 19 16.14 10.82 17.43
N ASP A 20 16.37 11.79 16.55
CA ASP A 20 15.32 12.68 16.05
C ASP A 20 14.35 11.93 15.17
N ILE A 21 14.84 11.08 14.27
CA ILE A 21 14.01 10.23 13.42
C ILE A 21 13.10 9.32 14.25
N ILE A 22 13.64 8.71 15.31
CA ILE A 22 12.87 7.79 16.15
C ILE A 22 11.91 8.54 17.07
N ARG A 23 12.25 9.72 17.57
CA ARG A 23 11.39 10.56 18.42
C ARG A 23 10.07 10.94 17.76
N GLU A 24 10.05 11.09 16.46
CA GLU A 24 8.79 11.34 15.73
C GLU A 24 7.75 10.21 15.90
N LYS A 25 8.20 9.01 16.26
CA LYS A 25 7.39 7.79 16.29
C LYS A 25 7.30 7.14 17.67
N VAL A 26 8.33 7.32 18.49
CA VAL A 26 8.50 6.66 19.79
C VAL A 26 8.83 7.71 20.85
N ASN A 27 8.10 7.67 21.96
CA ASN A 27 8.42 8.52 23.12
C ASN A 27 9.73 8.03 23.75
N LEU A 28 10.81 8.77 23.53
CA LEU A 28 12.14 8.47 24.06
C LEU A 28 12.45 9.31 25.30
N THR A 29 12.86 8.65 26.37
CA THR A 29 13.38 9.26 27.58
C THR A 29 14.90 9.11 27.62
N LYS A 30 15.60 10.13 28.10
CA LYS A 30 17.07 10.09 28.24
C LYS A 30 17.47 9.08 29.33
N ASN A 31 18.43 8.23 29.03
CA ASN A 31 18.99 7.24 29.95
C ASN A 31 20.53 7.25 29.85
N GLY A 32 21.19 8.07 30.66
CA GLY A 32 22.63 8.35 30.55
C GLY A 32 22.95 9.05 29.22
N THR A 33 23.85 8.46 28.43
CA THR A 33 24.25 8.94 27.10
C THR A 33 23.32 8.44 25.98
N ASN A 34 22.40 7.52 26.28
CA ASN A 34 21.48 6.92 25.35
C ASN A 34 20.04 7.36 25.62
N PHE A 35 19.12 6.88 24.79
CA PHE A 35 17.68 7.08 24.95
C PHE A 35 16.97 5.73 25.05
N LYS A 36 15.85 5.69 25.77
CA LYS A 36 15.07 4.48 26.01
C LYS A 36 13.58 4.76 25.84
N GLY A 37 12.84 3.82 25.25
CA GLY A 37 11.39 3.90 25.04
C GLY A 37 10.75 2.54 24.97
N LEU A 38 9.43 2.52 24.78
CA LEU A 38 8.69 1.31 24.44
C LEU A 38 8.97 0.94 22.98
N CYS A 39 9.17 -0.35 22.72
CA CYS A 39 9.49 -0.84 21.38
C CYS A 39 8.31 -0.68 20.43
N PRO A 40 8.51 -0.09 19.23
CA PRO A 40 7.43 0.01 18.24
C PRO A 40 7.21 -1.29 17.46
N PHE A 41 8.10 -2.28 17.62
CA PHE A 41 8.07 -3.54 16.85
C PHE A 41 7.45 -4.71 17.60
N HIS A 42 7.26 -4.60 18.92
CA HIS A 42 6.55 -5.59 19.72
C HIS A 42 5.84 -4.92 20.89
N ASN A 43 4.86 -5.60 21.45
CA ASN A 43 4.07 -5.06 22.56
C ASN A 43 4.80 -5.31 23.89
N GLU A 44 5.05 -4.25 24.66
CA GLU A 44 5.71 -4.33 25.97
C GLU A 44 5.18 -3.26 26.95
N LYS A 45 5.27 -3.54 28.24
CA LYS A 45 4.87 -2.59 29.29
C LYS A 45 6.06 -1.86 29.90
N THR A 46 7.25 -2.46 29.80
CA THR A 46 8.50 -1.89 30.34
C THR A 46 9.44 -1.57 29.17
N PRO A 47 10.01 -0.34 29.13
CA PRO A 47 10.85 0.06 28.03
C PRO A 47 12.06 -0.87 27.86
N SER A 48 12.23 -1.46 26.68
CA SER A 48 13.40 -2.27 26.30
C SER A 48 14.10 -1.77 25.03
N PHE A 49 13.53 -0.78 24.36
CA PHE A 49 14.04 -0.20 23.13
C PHE A 49 15.07 0.89 23.44
N ASN A 50 16.32 0.67 23.08
CA ASN A 50 17.43 1.60 23.33
C ASN A 50 17.92 2.22 22.04
N VAL A 51 18.23 3.52 22.07
CA VAL A 51 18.76 4.28 20.95
C VAL A 51 20.05 4.96 21.39
N SER A 52 21.14 4.67 20.70
CA SER A 52 22.45 5.25 20.96
C SER A 52 22.72 6.41 19.99
N SER A 53 22.75 7.64 20.50
CA SER A 53 23.10 8.82 19.70
C SER A 53 24.54 8.75 19.22
N SER A 54 25.48 8.26 20.05
CA SER A 54 26.90 8.19 19.67
C SER A 54 27.20 7.12 18.61
N LYS A 55 26.45 6.02 18.61
CA LYS A 55 26.61 4.93 17.63
C LYS A 55 25.66 5.03 16.45
N GLN A 56 24.70 5.95 16.48
CA GLN A 56 23.63 6.10 15.48
C GLN A 56 22.93 4.76 15.18
N PHE A 57 22.51 4.08 16.27
CA PHE A 57 22.03 2.70 16.22
C PHE A 57 20.95 2.47 17.28
N TYR A 58 19.90 1.70 16.95
CA TYR A 58 18.91 1.24 17.93
C TYR A 58 19.01 -0.27 18.16
N HIS A 59 18.65 -0.69 19.36
CA HIS A 59 18.52 -2.10 19.73
C HIS A 59 17.41 -2.30 20.74
N CYS A 60 16.51 -3.22 20.47
CA CYS A 60 15.48 -3.66 21.41
C CYS A 60 15.94 -4.95 22.13
N PHE A 61 16.09 -4.87 23.45
CA PHE A 61 16.46 -6.06 24.23
C PHE A 61 15.29 -7.02 24.48
N GLY A 62 14.04 -6.63 24.13
CA GLY A 62 12.88 -7.50 24.22
C GLY A 62 12.70 -8.42 22.99
N CYS A 63 12.71 -7.85 21.78
CA CYS A 63 12.47 -8.61 20.55
C CYS A 63 13.70 -8.77 19.63
N GLY A 64 14.86 -8.16 19.99
CA GLY A 64 16.08 -8.24 19.19
C GLY A 64 16.09 -7.34 17.94
N ALA A 65 15.06 -6.53 17.68
CA ALA A 65 15.04 -5.59 16.56
C ALA A 65 16.19 -4.58 16.71
N HIS A 66 16.96 -4.36 15.64
CA HIS A 66 18.13 -3.49 15.68
C HIS A 66 18.49 -2.94 14.30
N GLY A 67 19.16 -1.78 14.28
CA GLY A 67 19.63 -1.18 13.03
C GLY A 67 19.95 0.30 13.14
N ASP A 68 20.23 0.91 11.97
CA ASP A 68 20.42 2.35 11.79
C ASP A 68 19.09 3.06 11.45
N ALA A 69 19.15 4.34 11.10
CA ALA A 69 17.97 5.14 10.74
C ALA A 69 17.26 4.59 9.48
N ILE A 70 18.01 4.08 8.50
CA ILE A 70 17.42 3.49 7.29
C ILE A 70 16.65 2.24 7.66
N LYS A 71 17.26 1.33 8.43
CA LYS A 71 16.64 0.09 8.86
C LYS A 71 15.40 0.34 9.73
N PHE A 72 15.45 1.34 10.60
CA PHE A 72 14.30 1.76 11.40
C PHE A 72 13.11 2.15 10.52
N LEU A 73 13.34 3.02 9.52
CA LEU A 73 12.28 3.44 8.60
C LEU A 73 11.76 2.29 7.72
N GLN A 74 12.63 1.37 7.31
CA GLN A 74 12.21 0.18 6.58
C GLN A 74 11.26 -0.70 7.40
N GLU A 75 11.56 -0.91 8.68
CA GLU A 75 10.79 -1.80 9.54
C GLU A 75 9.55 -1.12 10.12
N HIS A 76 9.67 0.15 10.54
CA HIS A 76 8.60 0.89 11.17
C HIS A 76 7.59 1.45 10.15
N ASP A 77 8.08 2.16 9.13
CA ASP A 77 7.24 2.79 8.11
C ASP A 77 6.97 1.84 6.92
N ASN A 78 7.57 0.63 6.92
CA ASN A 78 7.51 -0.37 5.85
C ASN A 78 8.00 0.17 4.50
N LEU A 79 9.07 0.96 4.54
CA LEU A 79 9.70 1.55 3.37
C LEU A 79 10.68 0.56 2.72
N THR A 80 10.85 0.67 1.40
CA THR A 80 12.01 0.08 0.74
C THR A 80 13.28 0.83 1.16
N PHE A 81 14.45 0.23 0.94
CA PHE A 81 15.74 0.88 1.21
C PHE A 81 15.85 2.25 0.52
N ILE A 82 15.41 2.32 -0.74
CA ILE A 82 15.45 3.54 -1.55
C ILE A 82 14.50 4.61 -0.99
N GLU A 83 13.28 4.24 -0.63
CA GLU A 83 12.32 5.17 -0.02
C GLU A 83 12.81 5.70 1.33
N ALA A 84 13.36 4.83 2.18
CA ALA A 84 13.93 5.23 3.46
C ALA A 84 15.11 6.17 3.28
N LEU A 85 16.04 5.84 2.38
CA LEU A 85 17.20 6.67 2.08
C LEU A 85 16.79 8.02 1.47
N THR A 86 15.83 8.03 0.55
CA THR A 86 15.28 9.25 -0.06
C THR A 86 14.66 10.16 0.99
N LYS A 87 13.86 9.59 1.90
CA LYS A 87 13.23 10.34 3.00
C LYS A 87 14.26 10.99 3.92
N LEU A 88 15.30 10.24 4.29
CA LEU A 88 16.40 10.77 5.12
C LEU A 88 17.21 11.84 4.39
N ALA A 89 17.53 11.64 3.11
CA ALA A 89 18.23 12.62 2.30
C ALA A 89 17.45 13.94 2.19
N GLN A 90 16.13 13.87 1.93
CA GLN A 90 15.26 15.05 1.90
C GLN A 90 15.21 15.77 3.25
N ALA A 91 15.08 15.04 4.36
CA ALA A 91 15.10 15.60 5.70
C ALA A 91 16.43 16.29 6.04
N ALA A 92 17.54 15.76 5.52
CA ALA A 92 18.89 16.34 5.66
C ALA A 92 19.20 17.46 4.65
N GLY A 93 18.27 17.82 3.76
CA GLY A 93 18.49 18.83 2.70
C GLY A 93 19.49 18.38 1.63
N LEU A 94 19.73 17.07 1.49
CA LEU A 94 20.65 16.51 0.50
C LEU A 94 19.90 16.22 -0.82
N GLU A 95 20.49 16.64 -1.93
CA GLU A 95 19.98 16.29 -3.25
C GLU A 95 20.35 14.84 -3.60
N LEU A 96 19.37 14.10 -4.11
CA LEU A 96 19.61 12.75 -4.62
C LEU A 96 20.49 12.82 -5.86
N PRO A 97 21.52 11.96 -5.99
CA PRO A 97 22.35 11.89 -7.19
C PRO A 97 21.50 11.73 -8.46
N GLU A 98 21.75 12.52 -9.48
CA GLU A 98 20.94 12.54 -10.72
C GLU A 98 20.79 11.17 -11.40
N ASN A 99 21.82 10.31 -11.30
CA ASN A 99 21.79 8.96 -11.85
C ASN A 99 20.82 8.01 -11.13
N THR A 100 20.41 8.30 -9.90
CA THR A 100 19.43 7.48 -9.16
C THR A 100 18.01 7.80 -9.54
N LYS A 101 17.72 9.05 -9.91
CA LYS A 101 16.37 9.48 -10.37
C LYS A 101 16.01 8.87 -11.74
N LYS A 102 16.99 8.64 -12.63
CA LYS A 102 16.76 8.15 -14.00
C LYS A 102 16.73 6.63 -14.14
N ASN A 103 17.34 5.88 -13.23
CA ASN A 103 17.52 4.42 -13.36
C ASN A 103 16.80 3.59 -12.27
N ASP A 104 16.05 4.20 -11.35
CA ASP A 104 15.26 3.45 -10.39
C ASP A 104 13.99 2.92 -11.06
N THR A 105 14.00 1.65 -11.41
CA THR A 105 12.85 0.98 -12.02
C THR A 105 11.60 1.14 -11.16
N HIS A 106 11.70 1.05 -9.83
CA HIS A 106 10.56 1.21 -8.92
C HIS A 106 10.00 2.64 -8.96
N TYR A 107 10.87 3.64 -8.88
CA TYR A 107 10.47 5.05 -8.98
C TYR A 107 9.74 5.35 -10.31
N ASN A 108 10.30 4.87 -11.42
CA ASN A 108 9.69 5.06 -12.74
C ASN A 108 8.32 4.36 -12.86
N LEU A 109 8.14 3.19 -12.23
CA LEU A 109 6.86 2.50 -12.17
C LEU A 109 5.84 3.27 -11.31
N PHE A 110 6.24 3.85 -10.17
CA PHE A 110 5.37 4.73 -9.37
C PHE A 110 4.91 5.95 -10.16
N ILE A 111 5.80 6.60 -10.90
CA ILE A 111 5.44 7.73 -11.77
C ILE A 111 4.41 7.29 -12.82
N SER A 112 4.62 6.15 -13.47
CA SER A 112 3.67 5.64 -14.48
C SER A 112 2.30 5.35 -13.87
N ASN A 113 2.25 4.72 -12.69
CA ASN A 113 0.99 4.48 -11.98
C ASN A 113 0.31 5.78 -11.56
N LYS A 114 1.07 6.78 -11.11
CA LYS A 114 0.52 8.10 -10.75
C LYS A 114 -0.07 8.80 -11.97
N LEU A 115 0.66 8.84 -13.08
CA LEU A 115 0.18 9.43 -14.35
C LEU A 115 -1.12 8.75 -14.82
N ALA A 116 -1.20 7.41 -14.70
CA ALA A 116 -2.42 6.69 -15.01
C ALA A 116 -3.58 7.08 -14.08
N ALA A 117 -3.33 7.16 -12.79
CA ALA A 117 -4.37 7.54 -11.82
C ALA A 117 -4.89 8.96 -12.08
N ASP A 118 -3.99 9.92 -12.33
CA ASP A 118 -4.35 11.31 -12.66
C ASP A 118 -5.16 11.37 -13.97
N PHE A 119 -4.82 10.53 -14.94
CA PHE A 119 -5.58 10.42 -16.19
C PHE A 119 -6.98 9.84 -15.95
N TYR A 120 -7.09 8.75 -15.18
CA TYR A 120 -8.38 8.11 -14.89
C TYR A 120 -9.28 9.01 -14.02
N SER A 121 -8.73 9.72 -13.05
CA SER A 121 -9.48 10.68 -12.22
C SER A 121 -10.10 11.77 -13.08
N ARG A 122 -9.29 12.42 -13.94
CA ARG A 122 -9.80 13.44 -14.89
C ARG A 122 -10.86 12.89 -15.85
N SER A 123 -10.70 11.65 -16.30
CA SER A 123 -11.70 11.01 -17.16
C SER A 123 -13.02 10.81 -16.43
N LEU A 124 -13.01 10.45 -15.14
CA LEU A 124 -14.21 10.33 -14.31
C LEU A 124 -14.85 11.68 -14.03
N GLU A 125 -14.07 12.71 -13.73
CA GLU A 125 -14.55 14.08 -13.49
C GLU A 125 -15.38 14.62 -14.68
N ASN A 126 -15.01 14.26 -15.90
CA ASN A 126 -15.65 14.69 -17.14
C ASN A 126 -16.73 13.72 -17.65
N ASN A 127 -17.11 12.69 -16.88
CA ASN A 127 -18.12 11.70 -17.32
C ASN A 127 -19.27 11.62 -16.31
N SER A 128 -20.37 12.30 -16.64
CA SER A 128 -21.57 12.34 -15.79
C SER A 128 -22.24 10.98 -15.65
N GLU A 129 -22.23 10.14 -16.69
CA GLU A 129 -22.82 8.81 -16.68
C GLU A 129 -22.11 7.88 -15.71
N ALA A 130 -20.77 7.90 -15.71
CA ALA A 130 -19.96 7.12 -14.77
C ALA A 130 -20.15 7.61 -13.31
N LYS A 131 -20.34 8.91 -13.09
CA LYS A 131 -20.68 9.45 -11.76
C LYS A 131 -22.03 8.97 -11.29
N THR A 132 -23.06 9.05 -12.14
CA THR A 132 -24.40 8.52 -11.83
C THR A 132 -24.37 7.02 -11.54
N TYR A 133 -23.56 6.25 -12.29
CA TYR A 133 -23.36 4.83 -12.00
C TYR A 133 -22.77 4.60 -10.60
N LEU A 134 -21.81 5.40 -10.18
CA LEU A 134 -21.22 5.33 -8.84
C LEU A 134 -22.21 5.74 -7.76
N GLU A 135 -22.96 6.82 -7.96
CA GLU A 135 -24.01 7.29 -7.06
C GLU A 135 -25.11 6.24 -6.84
N ASN A 136 -25.54 5.56 -7.92
CA ASN A 136 -26.50 4.43 -7.86
C ASN A 136 -25.96 3.24 -7.08
N ARG A 137 -24.65 3.17 -6.83
CA ARG A 137 -23.98 2.19 -5.97
C ARG A 137 -23.58 2.75 -4.62
N ASP A 138 -24.20 3.88 -4.26
CA ASP A 138 -23.97 4.55 -2.97
C ASP A 138 -22.53 5.06 -2.78
N ILE A 139 -21.77 5.27 -3.87
CA ILE A 139 -20.42 5.85 -3.88
C ILE A 139 -20.54 7.31 -4.27
N ASN A 140 -20.50 8.19 -3.27
CA ASN A 140 -20.59 9.64 -3.45
C ASN A 140 -19.22 10.27 -3.78
N GLN A 141 -19.23 11.59 -4.00
CA GLN A 141 -18.05 12.37 -4.36
C GLN A 141 -16.92 12.24 -3.31
N ASP A 142 -17.25 12.26 -2.01
CA ASP A 142 -16.26 12.13 -0.94
C ASP A 142 -15.52 10.79 -1.05
N MET A 143 -16.22 9.71 -1.38
CA MET A 143 -15.63 8.39 -1.57
C MET A 143 -14.76 8.32 -2.83
N ILE A 144 -15.19 9.00 -3.90
CA ILE A 144 -14.38 9.13 -5.12
C ILE A 144 -13.04 9.80 -4.80
N GLU A 145 -13.04 10.85 -3.99
CA GLU A 145 -11.84 11.58 -3.60
C GLU A 145 -10.94 10.78 -2.64
N VAL A 146 -11.51 10.21 -1.57
CA VAL A 146 -10.75 9.43 -0.57
C VAL A 146 -10.03 8.25 -1.21
N PHE A 147 -10.72 7.50 -2.08
CA PHE A 147 -10.18 6.32 -2.73
C PHE A 147 -9.56 6.62 -4.11
N HIS A 148 -9.54 7.90 -4.55
CA HIS A 148 -9.02 8.36 -5.84
C HIS A 148 -9.56 7.56 -7.03
N LEU A 149 -10.87 7.32 -7.02
CA LEU A 149 -11.51 6.55 -8.08
C LEU A 149 -11.35 7.26 -9.43
N GLY A 150 -11.38 6.49 -10.50
CA GLY A 150 -11.24 7.00 -11.85
C GLY A 150 -12.05 6.21 -12.86
N LEU A 151 -11.93 6.61 -14.13
CA LEU A 151 -12.56 5.96 -15.27
C LEU A 151 -11.54 5.71 -16.38
N SER A 152 -11.41 4.48 -16.83
CA SER A 152 -10.72 4.18 -18.08
C SER A 152 -11.70 4.33 -19.23
N ASN A 153 -11.32 5.13 -20.25
CA ASN A 153 -12.15 5.36 -21.42
C ASN A 153 -12.35 4.07 -22.25
N ASN A 154 -13.31 4.09 -23.15
CA ASN A 154 -13.58 2.96 -24.05
C ASN A 154 -12.61 2.87 -25.25
N LYS A 155 -11.68 3.81 -25.40
CA LYS A 155 -10.68 3.81 -26.48
C LYS A 155 -9.55 2.84 -26.19
N TRP A 156 -8.89 2.41 -27.28
CA TRP A 156 -7.85 1.39 -27.18
C TRP A 156 -6.48 1.91 -26.78
N ASP A 157 -6.22 3.21 -26.94
CA ASP A 157 -4.87 3.77 -26.87
C ASP A 157 -4.77 5.18 -26.22
N ASP A 158 -5.79 5.62 -25.51
CA ASP A 158 -5.80 6.97 -24.90
C ASP A 158 -4.68 7.11 -23.87
N LEU A 159 -4.56 6.14 -22.96
CA LEU A 159 -3.49 6.12 -21.97
C LEU A 159 -2.13 5.80 -22.63
N THR A 160 -2.11 4.93 -23.64
CA THR A 160 -0.92 4.62 -24.44
C THR A 160 -0.35 5.88 -25.07
N ARG A 161 -1.18 6.75 -25.66
CA ARG A 161 -0.75 8.05 -26.26
C ARG A 161 -0.14 8.98 -25.21
N LEU A 162 -0.73 9.02 -24.00
CA LEU A 162 -0.15 9.78 -22.90
C LEU A 162 1.26 9.30 -22.57
N PHE A 163 1.46 8.00 -22.41
CA PHE A 163 2.77 7.43 -22.06
C PHE A 163 3.82 7.58 -23.18
N LEU A 164 3.39 7.58 -24.43
CA LEU A 164 4.28 7.89 -25.57
C LEU A 164 4.71 9.36 -25.55
N LYS A 165 3.78 10.29 -25.29
CA LYS A 165 4.07 11.73 -25.14
C LYS A 165 5.04 11.99 -23.99
N GLU A 166 4.82 11.37 -22.85
CA GLU A 166 5.66 11.51 -21.63
C GLU A 166 6.94 10.67 -21.70
N LYS A 167 7.18 9.93 -22.79
CA LYS A 167 8.36 9.07 -23.02
C LYS A 167 8.58 7.99 -21.95
N VAL A 168 7.50 7.49 -21.34
CA VAL A 168 7.54 6.47 -20.26
C VAL A 168 6.83 5.16 -20.63
N ILE A 169 6.63 4.91 -21.92
CA ILE A 169 5.87 3.75 -22.42
C ILE A 169 6.42 2.40 -21.93
N ASN A 170 7.75 2.23 -21.84
CA ASN A 170 8.36 1.00 -21.36
C ASN A 170 8.04 0.75 -19.89
N ASN A 171 8.04 1.80 -19.07
CA ASN A 171 7.66 1.72 -17.66
C ASN A 171 6.16 1.39 -17.51
N ALA A 172 5.30 1.93 -18.37
CA ALA A 172 3.88 1.62 -18.40
C ALA A 172 3.59 0.15 -18.79
N ILE A 173 4.40 -0.44 -19.68
CA ILE A 173 4.35 -1.88 -20.01
C ILE A 173 4.75 -2.70 -18.78
N GLU A 174 5.86 -2.37 -18.10
CA GLU A 174 6.33 -3.06 -16.89
C GLU A 174 5.34 -2.91 -15.72
N ALA A 175 4.68 -1.75 -15.60
CA ALA A 175 3.62 -1.51 -14.60
C ALA A 175 2.30 -2.23 -14.95
N GLY A 176 2.20 -2.87 -16.13
CA GLY A 176 1.02 -3.56 -16.57
C GLY A 176 -0.18 -2.66 -16.90
N LEU A 177 0.07 -1.38 -17.21
CA LEU A 177 -0.95 -0.38 -17.57
C LEU A 177 -1.34 -0.48 -19.04
N VAL A 178 -0.39 -0.89 -19.89
CA VAL A 178 -0.58 -1.13 -21.31
C VAL A 178 -0.05 -2.52 -21.68
N ILE A 179 -0.57 -3.05 -22.77
CA ILE A 179 -0.22 -4.38 -23.28
C ILE A 179 0.51 -4.19 -24.62
N LYS A 180 1.67 -4.84 -24.76
CA LYS A 180 2.40 -4.94 -26.03
C LYS A 180 2.17 -6.32 -26.61
N SER A 181 1.57 -6.40 -27.80
CA SER A 181 1.30 -7.65 -28.53
C SER A 181 1.43 -7.42 -30.03
N ASN A 182 2.17 -8.28 -30.74
CA ASN A 182 2.32 -8.25 -32.19
C ASN A 182 2.56 -6.85 -32.75
N ASN A 183 3.57 -6.12 -32.26
CA ASN A 183 3.91 -4.74 -32.62
C ASN A 183 2.83 -3.67 -32.35
N LYS A 184 1.74 -4.01 -31.65
CA LYS A 184 0.74 -3.06 -31.18
C LYS A 184 0.86 -2.86 -29.68
N ILE A 185 0.63 -1.63 -29.23
CA ILE A 185 0.53 -1.29 -27.82
C ILE A 185 -0.85 -0.70 -27.59
N TYR A 186 -1.56 -1.17 -26.58
CA TYR A 186 -2.91 -0.74 -26.26
C TYR A 186 -3.18 -0.77 -24.76
N ASP A 187 -4.19 -0.03 -24.32
CA ASP A 187 -4.55 0.13 -22.92
C ASP A 187 -5.10 -1.18 -22.34
N ARG A 188 -4.59 -1.57 -21.18
CA ARG A 188 -5.07 -2.77 -20.47
C ARG A 188 -6.51 -2.62 -19.99
N PHE A 189 -6.82 -1.46 -19.44
CA PHE A 189 -8.12 -1.17 -18.85
C PHE A 189 -8.92 -0.29 -19.80
N ARG A 190 -10.12 -0.73 -20.16
CA ARG A 190 -11.03 0.00 -21.04
C ARG A 190 -12.46 -0.13 -20.52
N ASN A 191 -13.20 0.98 -20.56
CA ASN A 191 -14.60 1.06 -20.13
C ASN A 191 -14.83 0.50 -18.71
N ARG A 192 -14.00 0.98 -17.71
CA ARG A 192 -14.04 0.47 -16.36
C ARG A 192 -13.89 1.59 -15.33
N ILE A 193 -14.62 1.44 -14.23
CA ILE A 193 -14.31 2.21 -13.00
C ILE A 193 -12.99 1.68 -12.45
N MET A 194 -12.08 2.60 -12.15
CA MET A 194 -10.73 2.30 -11.68
C MET A 194 -10.61 2.52 -10.19
N PHE A 195 -10.02 1.55 -9.50
CA PHE A 195 -9.75 1.53 -8.07
C PHE A 195 -8.23 1.51 -7.87
N PRO A 196 -7.57 2.64 -7.62
CA PRO A 196 -6.14 2.66 -7.34
C PRO A 196 -5.80 1.85 -6.09
N ILE A 197 -4.81 0.97 -6.20
CA ILE A 197 -4.31 0.18 -5.07
C ILE A 197 -3.05 0.86 -4.57
N ARG A 198 -3.03 1.21 -3.28
CA ARG A 198 -1.92 1.91 -2.64
C ARG A 198 -1.16 0.99 -1.70
N ASN A 199 0.15 1.15 -1.66
CA ASN A 199 0.96 0.55 -0.60
C ASN A 199 0.76 1.28 0.74
N SER A 200 1.40 0.81 1.80
CA SER A 200 1.30 1.40 3.15
C SER A 200 1.80 2.85 3.24
N THR A 201 2.60 3.32 2.28
CA THR A 201 3.11 4.70 2.21
C THR A 201 2.25 5.62 1.36
N GLY A 202 1.23 5.10 0.66
CA GLY A 202 0.29 5.85 -0.16
C GLY A 202 0.64 5.91 -1.65
N ASN A 203 1.74 5.30 -2.06
CA ASN A 203 2.09 5.21 -3.47
C ASN A 203 1.19 4.23 -4.20
N ILE A 204 0.73 4.60 -5.40
CA ILE A 204 -0.09 3.73 -6.24
C ILE A 204 0.78 2.65 -6.85
N ILE A 205 0.47 1.39 -6.59
CA ILE A 205 1.24 0.21 -7.01
C ILE A 205 0.54 -0.61 -8.10
N GLY A 206 -0.74 -0.38 -8.31
CA GLY A 206 -1.57 -1.06 -9.30
C GLY A 206 -3.01 -0.59 -9.24
N PHE A 207 -3.88 -1.29 -9.95
CA PHE A 207 -5.29 -0.96 -10.08
C PHE A 207 -6.16 -2.20 -10.03
N GLY A 208 -7.30 -2.08 -9.34
CA GLY A 208 -8.48 -2.85 -9.61
C GLY A 208 -9.36 -2.11 -10.62
N ALA A 209 -10.13 -2.83 -11.40
CA ALA A 209 -11.03 -2.24 -12.38
C ALA A 209 -12.34 -3.03 -12.44
N ARG A 210 -13.46 -2.34 -12.43
CA ARG A 210 -14.80 -2.92 -12.56
C ARG A 210 -15.44 -2.44 -13.85
N VAL A 211 -15.97 -3.36 -14.64
CA VAL A 211 -16.75 -3.01 -15.83
C VAL A 211 -17.97 -2.17 -15.43
N TYR A 212 -18.27 -1.14 -16.22
CA TYR A 212 -19.48 -0.34 -16.09
C TYR A 212 -20.14 -0.22 -17.45
N ASN A 213 -21.47 -0.12 -17.51
CA ASN A 213 -22.27 0.01 -18.73
C ASN A 213 -22.00 -1.06 -19.82
N SER A 214 -21.58 -2.27 -19.43
CA SER A 214 -21.36 -3.37 -20.36
C SER A 214 -21.42 -4.70 -19.59
N ASP A 215 -22.01 -5.70 -20.19
CA ASP A 215 -21.96 -7.08 -19.69
C ASP A 215 -20.82 -7.89 -20.34
N GLU A 216 -19.99 -7.25 -21.17
CA GLU A 216 -18.90 -7.93 -21.86
C GLU A 216 -17.64 -8.04 -20.98
N GLY A 217 -17.11 -9.25 -20.91
CA GLY A 217 -15.86 -9.56 -20.24
C GLY A 217 -15.96 -9.77 -18.73
N ALA A 218 -14.82 -9.92 -18.08
CA ALA A 218 -14.76 -10.15 -16.64
C ALA A 218 -15.27 -8.93 -15.86
N LYS A 219 -16.19 -9.15 -14.90
CA LYS A 219 -16.76 -8.10 -14.04
C LYS A 219 -15.66 -7.28 -13.33
N TYR A 220 -14.63 -7.96 -12.84
CA TYR A 220 -13.45 -7.33 -12.23
C TYR A 220 -12.18 -7.75 -12.97
N LEU A 221 -11.25 -6.81 -13.09
CA LEU A 221 -9.93 -7.01 -13.65
C LEU A 221 -8.90 -6.28 -12.77
N ASN A 222 -7.83 -6.97 -12.40
CA ASN A 222 -6.73 -6.38 -11.62
C ASN A 222 -5.48 -6.20 -12.47
N SER A 223 -4.60 -5.29 -12.03
CA SER A 223 -3.23 -5.24 -12.54
C SER A 223 -2.59 -6.63 -12.47
N PRO A 224 -1.72 -6.98 -13.42
CA PRO A 224 -0.91 -8.19 -13.32
C PRO A 224 0.08 -8.07 -12.16
N GLU A 225 0.72 -9.17 -11.79
CA GLU A 225 1.88 -9.15 -10.91
C GLU A 225 2.99 -8.31 -11.55
N THR A 226 3.60 -7.41 -10.77
CA THR A 226 4.69 -6.53 -11.22
C THR A 226 5.76 -6.44 -10.14
N LYS A 227 6.84 -5.72 -10.41
CA LYS A 227 7.86 -5.44 -9.37
C LYS A 227 7.32 -4.65 -8.18
N LEU A 228 6.23 -3.88 -8.37
CA LEU A 228 5.59 -3.09 -7.29
C LEU A 228 4.37 -3.77 -6.67
N PHE A 229 3.71 -4.65 -7.40
CA PHE A 229 2.39 -5.14 -7.04
C PHE A 229 2.32 -6.67 -7.03
N HIS A 230 2.05 -7.22 -5.85
CA HIS A 230 1.79 -8.63 -5.63
C HIS A 230 0.48 -8.79 -4.87
N LYS A 231 -0.53 -9.38 -5.51
CA LYS A 231 -1.89 -9.55 -4.92
C LYS A 231 -1.87 -10.29 -3.59
N SER A 232 -0.96 -11.26 -3.44
CA SER A 232 -0.80 -12.03 -2.22
C SER A 232 -0.18 -11.26 -1.05
N TYR A 233 0.31 -10.05 -1.26
CA TYR A 233 0.94 -9.19 -0.26
C TYR A 233 0.15 -7.92 0.03
N GLU A 234 -0.74 -7.49 -0.88
CA GLU A 234 -1.39 -6.20 -0.79
C GLU A 234 -2.87 -6.31 -0.46
N LEU A 235 -3.37 -5.34 0.28
CA LEU A 235 -4.76 -5.22 0.69
C LEU A 235 -5.32 -3.87 0.24
N TYR A 236 -6.48 -3.89 -0.41
CA TYR A 236 -7.18 -2.66 -0.79
C TYR A 236 -7.72 -1.94 0.44
N GLY A 237 -7.61 -0.62 0.46
CA GLY A 237 -8.08 0.22 1.55
C GLY A 237 -7.12 0.30 2.74
N LEU A 238 -6.01 -0.45 2.76
CA LEU A 238 -5.11 -0.45 3.91
C LEU A 238 -4.50 0.93 4.17
N TYR A 239 -4.12 1.65 3.15
CA TYR A 239 -3.56 3.00 3.30
C TYR A 239 -4.58 3.96 3.90
N GLU A 240 -5.80 3.95 3.39
CA GLU A 240 -6.91 4.79 3.80
C GLU A 240 -7.35 4.49 5.24
N CYS A 241 -7.36 3.22 5.61
CA CYS A 241 -7.95 2.72 6.85
C CYS A 241 -6.95 2.46 7.99
N LYS A 242 -5.63 2.43 7.73
CA LYS A 242 -4.61 2.01 8.70
C LYS A 242 -4.64 2.77 10.03
N LYS A 243 -4.97 4.06 10.02
CA LYS A 243 -5.08 4.87 11.24
C LYS A 243 -6.26 4.45 12.10
N ASP A 244 -7.40 4.18 11.46
CA ASP A 244 -8.61 3.74 12.14
C ASP A 244 -8.46 2.28 12.61
N ILE A 245 -7.80 1.41 11.85
CA ILE A 245 -7.44 0.04 12.27
C ILE A 245 -6.63 0.08 13.57
N ALA A 246 -5.59 0.92 13.62
CA ALA A 246 -4.74 1.05 14.81
C ALA A 246 -5.49 1.65 16.00
N LYS A 247 -6.35 2.66 15.76
CA LYS A 247 -7.18 3.31 16.79
C LYS A 247 -8.21 2.34 17.37
N GLU A 248 -8.95 1.64 16.52
CA GLU A 248 -10.01 0.69 16.90
C GLU A 248 -9.45 -0.65 17.40
N LYS A 249 -8.15 -0.89 17.22
CA LYS A 249 -7.45 -2.15 17.55
C LYS A 249 -8.17 -3.40 17.00
N LYS A 250 -8.79 -3.26 15.85
CA LYS A 250 -9.45 -4.34 15.10
C LYS A 250 -9.52 -4.00 13.63
N VAL A 251 -9.57 -5.02 12.77
CA VAL A 251 -9.72 -4.87 11.32
C VAL A 251 -10.85 -5.76 10.83
N ILE A 252 -11.60 -5.28 9.85
CA ILE A 252 -12.63 -6.02 9.12
C ILE A 252 -12.07 -6.35 7.73
N ILE A 253 -12.02 -7.63 7.40
CA ILE A 253 -11.58 -8.12 6.08
C ILE A 253 -12.82 -8.47 5.27
N VAL A 254 -12.98 -7.84 4.12
CA VAL A 254 -14.09 -8.08 3.18
C VAL A 254 -13.57 -8.59 1.83
N GLU A 255 -14.47 -8.93 0.90
CA GLU A 255 -14.09 -9.56 -0.36
C GLU A 255 -13.69 -8.56 -1.45
N GLY A 256 -14.36 -7.41 -1.54
CA GLY A 256 -14.24 -6.52 -2.70
C GLY A 256 -13.98 -5.04 -2.40
N TYR A 257 -13.64 -4.31 -3.45
CA TYR A 257 -13.37 -2.87 -3.42
C TYR A 257 -14.57 -2.06 -2.94
N THR A 258 -15.75 -2.40 -3.45
CA THR A 258 -17.02 -1.71 -3.14
C THR A 258 -17.44 -1.92 -1.70
N ASP A 259 -17.13 -3.08 -1.13
CA ASP A 259 -17.46 -3.41 0.25
C ASP A 259 -16.64 -2.54 1.23
N VAL A 260 -15.34 -2.37 0.93
CA VAL A 260 -14.49 -1.43 1.69
C VAL A 260 -15.05 -0.02 1.63
N ILE A 261 -15.42 0.46 0.44
CA ILE A 261 -15.94 1.82 0.27
C ILE A 261 -17.27 2.00 0.99
N GLY A 262 -18.17 1.01 0.91
CA GLY A 262 -19.46 1.01 1.61
C GLY A 262 -19.31 1.04 3.12
N LEU A 263 -18.44 0.19 3.68
CA LEU A 263 -18.13 0.19 5.10
C LEU A 263 -17.48 1.51 5.55
N TYR A 264 -16.52 2.01 4.79
CA TYR A 264 -15.86 3.27 5.09
C TYR A 264 -16.86 4.44 5.13
N LYS A 265 -17.77 4.51 4.16
CA LYS A 265 -18.84 5.51 4.11
C LYS A 265 -19.79 5.41 5.29
N SER A 266 -20.13 4.20 5.74
CA SER A 266 -20.99 3.96 6.90
C SER A 266 -20.31 4.25 8.25
N GLY A 267 -19.04 4.68 8.26
CA GLY A 267 -18.29 4.99 9.46
C GLY A 267 -17.40 3.84 9.99
N LEU A 268 -17.47 2.65 9.39
CA LEU A 268 -16.60 1.51 9.71
C LEU A 268 -15.28 1.61 8.92
N ARG A 269 -14.43 2.57 9.31
CA ARG A 269 -13.21 2.92 8.60
C ARG A 269 -12.00 2.02 8.87
N ASN A 270 -12.19 0.94 9.59
CA ASN A 270 -11.18 -0.06 9.92
C ASN A 270 -11.31 -1.32 9.08
N CYS A 271 -11.53 -1.18 7.77
CA CYS A 271 -11.82 -2.26 6.84
C CYS A 271 -10.82 -2.32 5.68
N VAL A 272 -10.56 -3.52 5.17
CA VAL A 272 -9.71 -3.78 3.99
C VAL A 272 -10.24 -4.96 3.19
N ALA A 273 -9.87 -5.06 1.91
CA ALA A 273 -10.23 -6.22 1.08
C ALA A 273 -9.02 -6.91 0.48
N THR A 274 -9.17 -8.19 0.17
CA THR A 274 -8.25 -8.94 -0.67
C THR A 274 -8.44 -8.55 -2.14
N LEU A 275 -7.48 -8.91 -2.99
CA LEU A 275 -7.43 -8.46 -4.39
C LEU A 275 -7.82 -9.58 -5.37
N GLY A 276 -8.91 -10.27 -5.09
CA GLY A 276 -9.37 -11.42 -5.89
C GLY A 276 -8.50 -12.66 -5.67
N THR A 277 -7.87 -12.76 -4.50
CA THR A 277 -7.10 -13.92 -4.04
C THR A 277 -7.53 -14.27 -2.62
N ALA A 278 -7.29 -15.51 -2.18
CA ALA A 278 -7.50 -15.87 -0.79
C ALA A 278 -6.62 -14.99 0.14
N PHE A 279 -7.08 -14.76 1.36
CA PHE A 279 -6.29 -14.11 2.39
C PHE A 279 -5.06 -14.98 2.73
N THR A 280 -3.87 -14.39 2.70
CA THR A 280 -2.59 -15.09 2.81
C THR A 280 -1.90 -14.81 4.14
N LYS A 281 -0.86 -15.61 4.47
CA LYS A 281 0.06 -15.31 5.59
C LYS A 281 0.72 -13.94 5.48
N HIS A 282 0.97 -13.45 4.26
CA HIS A 282 1.57 -12.12 4.05
C HIS A 282 0.58 -11.01 4.41
N HIS A 283 -0.69 -11.15 4.03
CA HIS A 283 -1.76 -10.26 4.46
C HIS A 283 -1.88 -10.27 5.99
N PHE A 284 -1.88 -11.43 6.60
CA PHE A 284 -1.92 -11.58 8.05
C PHE A 284 -0.77 -10.84 8.74
N ASN A 285 0.47 -11.09 8.31
CA ASN A 285 1.66 -10.44 8.86
C ASN A 285 1.66 -8.92 8.63
N LYS A 286 1.07 -8.44 7.53
CA LYS A 286 0.90 -7.01 7.26
C LYS A 286 -0.12 -6.38 8.22
N ILE A 287 -1.26 -7.01 8.44
CA ILE A 287 -2.33 -6.55 9.35
C ILE A 287 -1.87 -6.58 10.82
N LYS A 288 -1.13 -7.61 11.21
CA LYS A 288 -0.64 -7.78 12.59
C LYS A 288 0.20 -6.62 13.11
N ARG A 289 0.78 -5.81 12.22
CA ARG A 289 1.50 -4.58 12.58
C ARG A 289 0.57 -3.49 13.13
N TYR A 290 -0.72 -3.57 12.86
CA TYR A 290 -1.72 -2.58 13.27
C TYR A 290 -2.65 -3.09 14.36
N THR A 291 -2.97 -4.40 14.34
CA THR A 291 -3.90 -5.01 15.29
C THR A 291 -3.75 -6.53 15.37
N ASN A 292 -4.09 -7.10 16.54
CA ASN A 292 -4.19 -8.54 16.75
C ASN A 292 -5.63 -9.06 16.64
N LYS A 293 -6.64 -8.20 16.38
CA LYS A 293 -8.05 -8.60 16.25
C LYS A 293 -8.49 -8.47 14.80
N ILE A 294 -8.77 -9.61 14.17
CA ILE A 294 -9.14 -9.72 12.76
C ILE A 294 -10.55 -10.30 12.65
N ILE A 295 -11.42 -9.62 11.93
CA ILE A 295 -12.80 -10.03 11.68
C ILE A 295 -12.92 -10.27 10.17
N PHE A 296 -13.17 -11.51 9.77
CA PHE A 296 -13.50 -11.84 8.39
C PHE A 296 -14.99 -11.67 8.20
N CYS A 297 -15.42 -10.85 7.27
CA CYS A 297 -16.80 -10.55 6.95
C CYS A 297 -17.04 -10.88 5.46
N PHE A 298 -17.60 -12.06 5.19
CA PHE A 298 -17.78 -12.62 3.86
C PHE A 298 -19.23 -12.97 3.59
N ASP A 299 -19.57 -13.16 2.33
CA ASP A 299 -20.90 -13.55 1.92
C ASP A 299 -21.30 -14.91 2.53
N GLY A 300 -22.57 -15.08 2.89
CA GLY A 300 -23.09 -16.31 3.50
C GLY A 300 -23.24 -17.50 2.54
N ASP A 301 -22.88 -17.31 1.28
CA ASP A 301 -22.92 -18.35 0.24
C ASP A 301 -21.77 -19.37 0.37
N ASN A 302 -21.77 -20.39 -0.48
CA ASN A 302 -20.74 -21.45 -0.44
C ASN A 302 -19.35 -20.92 -0.80
N ALA A 303 -19.25 -19.88 -1.65
CA ALA A 303 -18.00 -19.30 -2.06
C ALA A 303 -17.37 -18.51 -0.91
N GLY A 304 -18.15 -17.64 -0.23
CA GLY A 304 -17.70 -16.89 0.94
C GLY A 304 -17.34 -17.78 2.12
N LYS A 305 -18.11 -18.85 2.39
CA LYS A 305 -17.75 -19.86 3.41
C LYS A 305 -16.43 -20.56 3.10
N SER A 306 -16.20 -20.93 1.84
CA SER A 306 -14.95 -21.53 1.39
C SER A 306 -13.77 -20.54 1.50
N ALA A 307 -13.98 -19.26 1.16
CA ALA A 307 -12.99 -18.20 1.30
C ALA A 307 -12.63 -17.97 2.77
N ALA A 308 -13.62 -17.94 3.66
CA ALA A 308 -13.43 -17.82 5.11
C ALA A 308 -12.59 -18.96 5.68
N TRP A 309 -12.91 -20.20 5.30
CA TRP A 309 -12.15 -21.36 5.74
C TRP A 309 -10.71 -21.32 5.28
N LYS A 310 -10.45 -20.99 4.00
CA LYS A 310 -9.10 -20.82 3.47
C LYS A 310 -8.34 -19.70 4.20
N ALA A 311 -8.99 -18.59 4.49
CA ALA A 311 -8.38 -17.47 5.22
C ALA A 311 -7.90 -17.90 6.61
N ILE A 312 -8.75 -18.59 7.37
CA ILE A 312 -8.39 -19.11 8.71
C ILE A 312 -7.23 -20.10 8.57
N THR A 313 -7.33 -21.09 7.68
CA THR A 313 -6.30 -22.11 7.49
C THR A 313 -4.94 -21.49 7.17
N ASN A 314 -4.91 -20.44 6.34
CA ASN A 314 -3.68 -19.72 6.01
C ASN A 314 -3.11 -18.90 7.19
N CYS A 315 -3.95 -18.54 8.18
CA CYS A 315 -3.52 -17.82 9.38
C CYS A 315 -3.00 -18.75 10.48
N LEU A 316 -3.49 -19.99 10.54
CA LEU A 316 -3.19 -20.93 11.64
C LEU A 316 -1.68 -21.06 11.97
N PRO A 317 -0.77 -21.19 10.98
CA PRO A 317 0.67 -21.33 11.28
C PRO A 317 1.30 -20.08 11.91
N GLU A 318 0.66 -18.91 11.75
CA GLU A 318 1.14 -17.61 12.20
C GLU A 318 0.45 -17.14 13.49
N LEU A 319 -0.52 -17.90 14.00
CA LEU A 319 -1.25 -17.55 15.21
C LEU A 319 -0.34 -17.65 16.44
N LYS A 320 -0.43 -16.63 17.29
CA LYS A 320 0.13 -16.59 18.65
C LYS A 320 -1.02 -16.33 19.62
N ASP A 321 -0.83 -16.59 20.90
CA ASP A 321 -1.85 -16.52 21.96
C ASP A 321 -2.64 -15.20 22.04
N GLU A 322 -2.07 -14.11 21.49
CA GLU A 322 -2.70 -12.78 21.54
C GLU A 322 -3.62 -12.48 20.35
N VAL A 323 -3.69 -13.34 19.31
CA VAL A 323 -4.45 -13.07 18.10
C VAL A 323 -5.88 -13.59 18.22
N GLN A 324 -6.85 -12.71 17.93
CA GLN A 324 -8.26 -13.05 17.89
C GLN A 324 -8.77 -13.03 16.45
N LEU A 325 -9.29 -14.17 15.99
CA LEU A 325 -9.96 -14.28 14.70
C LEU A 325 -11.46 -14.45 14.93
N SER A 326 -12.26 -13.70 14.18
CA SER A 326 -13.73 -13.81 14.19
C SER A 326 -14.25 -13.94 12.76
N LEU A 327 -15.37 -14.65 12.58
CA LEU A 327 -16.07 -14.78 11.31
C LEU A 327 -17.45 -14.17 11.42
N ILE A 328 -17.85 -13.44 10.41
CA ILE A 328 -19.20 -12.92 10.18
C ILE A 328 -19.60 -13.31 8.76
N PHE A 329 -20.79 -13.82 8.59
CA PHE A 329 -21.40 -14.08 7.30
C PHE A 329 -22.62 -13.17 7.12
N LEU A 330 -22.73 -12.54 5.92
CA LEU A 330 -23.80 -11.62 5.53
C LEU A 330 -24.90 -12.36 4.76
#